data_6a8d5a9e1ca17ff8a50f16b6c50239d0
#
_entry.id   6a8d5a9e1ca17ff8a50f16b6c50239d0
#
_cell.length_a   1.000
_cell.length_b   1.000
_cell.length_c   1.000
_cell.angle_alpha   90.00
_cell.angle_beta   90.00
_cell.angle_gamma   90.00
#
_symmetry.space_group_name_H-M   'P 1'
#
loop_
_entity.id
_entity.type
_entity.pdbx_description
1 polymer ?
#
loop_
_entity_poly.entity_id
_entity_poly.type
_entity_poly.pdbx_seq_one_letter_code
_entity_poly.pdbx_strand_id
1 'polypeptide(L)'
;MPILQRRQSKFEKITLGLSSLNSFVSFAKVCKAITPVAALFTVLGTTLGQAAPSQAAPFRSLLTSPLDELIQITIAAAESVNRVRGVESKFCSHRLVSAIDKIIENPRFETAQWGIVVEPVAEPTVLYQHNRDRALIPASNTKLLTTAAAINLVSGRVPEIPVSLHQRLIEVNRHSNNLEAEALLHRMGGQNRVNQELMHLGLRAESYVQVDGSGLSRSNRIPPSTLISLLKAMERHREGEVFYDSLPIAGVNGTLRNRFQNTRLQGKLHGKTGTLRGGAGTIGISRQ
;
A
#
# COMPACT_ATOMS: atom_id res chain seq x y z
N MET A 1 -31.44 5.74 30.13
CA MET A 1 -32.38 6.14 29.06
C MET A 1 -32.62 7.64 29.15
N PRO A 2 -32.65 8.42 28.07
CA PRO A 2 -32.22 8.25 26.69
C PRO A 2 -31.19 9.33 26.28
N ILE A 3 -30.39 9.15 25.24
CA ILE A 3 -30.03 10.18 24.22
C ILE A 3 -29.28 9.45 23.11
N LEU A 4 -30.04 8.93 22.19
CA LEU A 4 -29.61 8.54 20.83
C LEU A 4 -30.64 9.15 19.89
N GLN A 5 -30.33 10.30 19.29
CA GLN A 5 -30.92 10.78 18.05
C GLN A 5 -30.37 12.18 17.73
N ARG A 6 -29.59 12.24 16.67
CA ARG A 6 -29.50 13.35 15.69
C ARG A 6 -28.09 13.45 15.10
N ARG A 7 -27.97 12.94 13.91
CA ARG A 7 -27.26 13.60 12.80
C ARG A 7 -27.47 12.81 11.50
N GLN A 8 -28.61 13.05 10.91
CA GLN A 8 -28.77 12.96 9.45
C GLN A 8 -28.95 14.39 8.96
N SER A 9 -28.11 14.86 8.05
CA SER A 9 -28.55 15.74 6.95
C SER A 9 -27.36 16.29 6.16
N LYS A 10 -27.59 16.29 4.86
CA LYS A 10 -26.96 17.08 3.77
C LYS A 10 -25.80 16.43 3.01
N PHE A 11 -26.19 15.76 1.94
CA PHE A 11 -25.37 15.69 0.73
C PHE A 11 -26.14 16.37 -0.41
N GLU A 12 -25.67 17.53 -0.79
CA GLU A 12 -26.07 18.22 -2.00
C GLU A 12 -25.14 17.88 -3.17
N LYS A 13 -25.75 17.83 -4.34
CA LYS A 13 -25.21 17.44 -5.63
C LYS A 13 -24.14 18.43 -6.13
N ILE A 14 -23.04 17.93 -6.64
CA ILE A 14 -22.19 18.68 -7.58
C ILE A 14 -22.04 17.83 -8.84
N THR A 15 -22.60 18.35 -9.93
CA THR A 15 -22.47 17.83 -11.29
C THR A 15 -21.27 18.53 -11.95
N LEU A 16 -20.27 17.80 -12.37
CA LEU A 16 -19.22 18.32 -13.25
C LEU A 16 -19.06 17.40 -14.46
N GLY A 17 -19.22 18.00 -15.63
CA GLY A 17 -19.12 17.34 -16.92
C GLY A 17 -17.69 17.08 -17.35
N LEU A 18 -17.42 15.86 -17.79
CA LEU A 18 -16.24 15.47 -18.55
C LEU A 18 -16.62 14.40 -19.57
N SER A 19 -16.58 14.77 -20.83
CA SER A 19 -17.10 14.02 -21.98
C SER A 19 -16.16 12.98 -22.60
N SER A 20 -15.31 12.31 -21.83
CA SER A 20 -14.54 11.14 -22.30
C SER A 20 -14.33 10.05 -21.25
N LEU A 21 -14.94 10.21 -20.07
CA LEU A 21 -14.89 9.27 -18.95
C LEU A 21 -16.22 8.53 -18.74
N ASN A 22 -17.16 8.61 -19.68
CA ASN A 22 -18.51 8.10 -19.51
C ASN A 22 -18.63 6.57 -19.36
N SER A 23 -17.62 5.80 -19.73
CA SER A 23 -17.62 4.35 -19.48
C SER A 23 -17.31 4.01 -18.02
N PHE A 24 -16.57 4.87 -17.31
CA PHE A 24 -16.21 4.66 -15.91
C PHE A 24 -17.25 5.19 -14.92
N VAL A 25 -18.00 6.23 -15.28
CA VAL A 25 -19.01 6.86 -14.40
C VAL A 25 -20.27 6.00 -14.26
N SER A 26 -20.61 5.19 -15.26
CA SER A 26 -21.72 4.22 -15.17
C SER A 26 -21.47 3.11 -14.14
N PHE A 27 -20.23 2.88 -13.80
CA PHE A 27 -19.79 1.85 -12.85
C PHE A 27 -20.17 2.12 -11.39
N ALA A 28 -20.22 3.39 -11.01
CA ALA A 28 -20.49 3.79 -9.62
C ALA A 28 -21.99 3.74 -9.25
N LYS A 29 -22.89 3.64 -10.21
CA LYS A 29 -24.34 3.66 -9.95
C LYS A 29 -24.96 2.30 -9.62
N VAL A 30 -24.30 1.20 -9.97
CA VAL A 30 -24.87 -0.15 -9.82
C VAL A 30 -24.52 -0.79 -8.46
N CYS A 31 -23.48 -0.32 -7.78
CA CYS A 31 -23.04 -0.90 -6.51
C CYS A 31 -23.27 0.08 -5.33
N LYS A 32 -24.52 0.48 -5.07
CA LYS A 32 -24.85 1.26 -3.86
C LYS A 32 -25.41 0.35 -2.78
N ALA A 33 -24.69 0.15 -1.73
CA ALA A 33 -24.99 0.04 -0.30
C ALA A 33 -24.12 -0.96 0.46
N ILE A 34 -23.62 -0.49 1.61
CA ILE A 34 -23.28 -1.16 2.87
C ILE A 34 -21.79 -1.45 3.13
N THR A 35 -21.34 -0.84 4.24
CA THR A 35 -20.14 -0.98 5.09
C THR A 35 -18.75 -0.76 4.49
N PRO A 36 -17.91 -0.01 5.23
CA PRO A 36 -16.55 0.33 4.79
C PRO A 36 -15.63 -0.88 4.82
N VAL A 37 -14.89 -1.07 3.75
CA VAL A 37 -13.88 -2.11 3.64
C VAL A 37 -12.54 -1.51 3.28
N ALA A 38 -11.58 -1.80 4.13
CA ALA A 38 -10.18 -1.56 3.83
C ALA A 38 -9.66 -2.64 2.86
N ALA A 39 -8.94 -2.24 1.84
CA ALA A 39 -8.23 -3.15 0.93
C ALA A 39 -6.72 -3.01 1.13
N LEU A 40 -6.05 -4.14 1.23
CA LEU A 40 -4.60 -4.25 1.23
C LEU A 40 -4.12 -4.55 -0.18
N PHE A 41 -3.09 -3.85 -0.62
CA PHE A 41 -2.46 -4.15 -1.89
C PHE A 41 -0.96 -3.98 -1.80
N THR A 42 -0.24 -4.79 -2.55
CA THR A 42 1.19 -4.65 -2.81
C THR A 42 1.41 -4.73 -4.30
N VAL A 43 2.06 -3.73 -4.85
CA VAL A 43 2.51 -3.72 -6.23
C VAL A 43 4.00 -3.45 -6.23
N LEU A 44 4.77 -4.41 -6.71
CA LEU A 44 6.21 -4.30 -6.91
C LEU A 44 6.49 -4.53 -8.40
N GLY A 45 7.13 -3.56 -9.03
CA GLY A 45 7.57 -3.66 -10.42
C GLY A 45 9.07 -3.42 -10.52
N THR A 46 9.78 -4.26 -11.26
CA THR A 46 11.19 -4.04 -11.61
C THR A 46 11.33 -4.06 -13.12
N THR A 47 12.00 -3.07 -13.68
CA THR A 47 12.39 -3.05 -15.09
C THR A 47 13.83 -3.52 -15.22
N LEU A 48 14.06 -4.56 -16.01
CA LEU A 48 15.37 -5.01 -16.43
C LEU A 48 15.66 -4.32 -17.78
N GLY A 49 16.15 -3.08 -17.75
CA GLY A 49 16.52 -2.36 -18.96
C GLY A 49 17.58 -1.31 -18.66
N GLN A 50 18.72 -1.40 -19.36
CA GLN A 50 19.68 -0.32 -19.43
C GLN A 50 19.05 0.78 -20.30
N ALA A 51 18.56 1.85 -19.69
CA ALA A 51 18.25 3.05 -20.43
C ALA A 51 19.57 3.78 -20.75
N ALA A 52 19.86 3.91 -22.03
CA ALA A 52 20.88 4.84 -22.53
C ALA A 52 20.58 6.28 -22.07
N PRO A 53 21.59 7.13 -21.84
CA PRO A 53 21.38 8.51 -21.44
C PRO A 53 20.86 9.31 -22.64
N SER A 54 19.59 9.63 -22.64
CA SER A 54 18.99 10.57 -23.59
C SER A 54 18.10 11.54 -22.86
N GLN A 55 18.52 12.79 -22.90
CA GLN A 55 17.80 14.06 -22.78
C GLN A 55 16.64 14.18 -21.79
N ALA A 56 16.85 15.06 -20.82
CA ALA A 56 15.85 15.56 -19.89
C ALA A 56 14.66 16.19 -20.65
N ALA A 57 13.54 15.49 -20.70
CA ALA A 57 12.26 16.08 -21.05
C ALA A 57 11.66 16.78 -19.82
N PRO A 58 10.94 17.91 -19.98
CA PRO A 58 10.46 18.70 -18.85
C PRO A 58 9.41 17.98 -18.04
N PHE A 59 9.59 18.00 -16.73
CA PHE A 59 8.94 17.26 -15.66
C PHE A 59 7.45 17.66 -15.40
N ARG A 60 6.65 17.94 -16.42
CA ARG A 60 5.30 18.52 -16.24
C ARG A 60 4.11 17.74 -16.79
N SER A 61 4.26 16.47 -17.16
CA SER A 61 3.13 15.67 -17.69
C SER A 61 2.98 14.24 -17.13
N LEU A 62 3.37 14.01 -15.88
CA LEU A 62 3.16 12.72 -15.20
C LEU A 62 1.97 12.83 -14.24
N LEU A 63 0.78 13.05 -14.76
CA LEU A 63 -0.43 13.15 -13.92
C LEU A 63 -0.92 11.82 -13.39
N THR A 64 -0.51 10.68 -13.95
CA THR A 64 -0.70 9.35 -13.33
C THR A 64 0.41 8.43 -13.81
N SER A 65 1.22 7.89 -12.89
CA SER A 65 2.09 6.78 -13.25
C SER A 65 1.22 5.54 -13.50
N PRO A 66 1.65 4.59 -14.35
CA PRO A 66 0.91 3.33 -14.55
C PRO A 66 0.67 2.58 -13.23
N LEU A 67 1.55 2.76 -12.26
CA LEU A 67 1.41 2.23 -10.92
C LEU A 67 0.24 2.89 -10.16
N ASP A 68 0.03 4.20 -10.32
CA ASP A 68 -1.08 4.92 -9.69
C ASP A 68 -2.43 4.52 -10.30
N GLU A 69 -2.47 4.33 -11.62
CA GLU A 69 -3.64 3.83 -12.32
C GLU A 69 -4.01 2.43 -11.84
N LEU A 70 -3.02 1.54 -11.74
CA LEU A 70 -3.18 0.19 -11.23
C LEU A 70 -3.73 0.20 -9.80
N ILE A 71 -3.20 1.03 -8.93
CA ILE A 71 -3.66 1.18 -7.56
C ILE A 71 -5.10 1.71 -7.49
N GLN A 72 -5.44 2.72 -8.29
CA GLN A 72 -6.81 3.25 -8.34
C GLN A 72 -7.83 2.21 -8.79
N ILE A 73 -7.53 1.46 -9.86
CA ILE A 73 -8.37 0.39 -10.37
C ILE A 73 -8.54 -0.70 -9.31
N THR A 74 -7.45 -1.10 -8.68
CA THR A 74 -7.43 -2.14 -7.64
C THR A 74 -8.34 -1.79 -6.47
N ILE A 75 -8.24 -0.57 -5.95
CA ILE A 75 -9.03 -0.15 -4.80
C ILE A 75 -10.49 0.05 -5.19
N ALA A 76 -10.77 0.68 -6.33
CA ALA A 76 -12.15 0.86 -6.80
C ALA A 76 -12.88 -0.48 -7.00
N ALA A 77 -12.17 -1.50 -7.46
CA ALA A 77 -12.72 -2.83 -7.63
C ALA A 77 -12.87 -3.58 -6.30
N ALA A 78 -11.90 -3.48 -5.39
CA ALA A 78 -11.99 -4.07 -4.06
C ALA A 78 -13.17 -3.48 -3.25
N GLU A 79 -13.41 -2.18 -3.35
CA GLU A 79 -14.57 -1.51 -2.75
C GLU A 79 -15.90 -2.02 -3.34
N SER A 80 -15.93 -2.40 -4.62
CA SER A 80 -17.13 -2.89 -5.28
C SER A 80 -17.45 -4.36 -4.94
N VAL A 81 -16.44 -5.21 -4.75
CA VAL A 81 -16.59 -6.63 -4.40
C VAL A 81 -17.29 -6.80 -3.05
N ASN A 82 -17.07 -5.89 -2.13
CA ASN A 82 -17.60 -6.00 -0.78
C ASN A 82 -19.07 -5.60 -0.62
N ARG A 83 -19.68 -5.05 -1.65
CA ARG A 83 -21.08 -4.59 -1.59
C ARG A 83 -22.12 -5.67 -1.89
N VAL A 84 -21.70 -6.84 -2.37
CA VAL A 84 -22.67 -7.84 -2.84
C VAL A 84 -22.26 -9.25 -2.46
N ARG A 85 -22.96 -9.83 -1.51
CA ARG A 85 -22.90 -11.27 -1.24
C ARG A 85 -23.66 -12.00 -2.36
N GLY A 86 -22.95 -12.62 -3.32
CA GLY A 86 -23.60 -13.45 -4.34
C GLY A 86 -23.00 -13.34 -5.74
N VAL A 87 -23.82 -13.45 -6.77
CA VAL A 87 -23.43 -13.52 -8.19
C VAL A 87 -22.67 -12.26 -8.67
N GLU A 88 -22.97 -11.09 -8.12
CA GLU A 88 -22.30 -9.83 -8.48
C GLU A 88 -20.84 -9.75 -7.99
N SER A 89 -20.49 -10.47 -6.91
CA SER A 89 -19.11 -10.54 -6.41
C SER A 89 -18.16 -11.14 -7.43
N LYS A 90 -18.57 -12.21 -8.14
CA LYS A 90 -17.78 -12.83 -9.20
C LYS A 90 -17.59 -11.92 -10.42
N PHE A 91 -18.61 -11.15 -10.75
CA PHE A 91 -18.54 -10.22 -11.88
C PHE A 91 -17.60 -9.04 -11.61
N CYS A 92 -17.61 -8.49 -10.41
CA CYS A 92 -16.68 -7.43 -10.01
C CYS A 92 -15.22 -7.93 -9.95
N SER A 93 -14.99 -9.15 -9.45
CA SER A 93 -13.67 -9.77 -9.44
C SER A 93 -13.10 -9.94 -10.85
N HIS A 94 -13.88 -10.44 -11.80
CA HIS A 94 -13.43 -10.60 -13.18
C HIS A 94 -13.03 -9.27 -13.85
N ARG A 95 -13.73 -8.18 -13.55
CA ARG A 95 -13.37 -6.85 -14.06
C ARG A 95 -12.08 -6.31 -13.45
N LEU A 96 -11.84 -6.57 -12.15
CA LEU A 96 -10.58 -6.24 -11.51
C LEU A 96 -9.42 -6.95 -12.19
N VAL A 97 -9.54 -8.26 -12.36
CA VAL A 97 -8.54 -9.11 -13.04
C VAL A 97 -8.24 -8.53 -14.42
N SER A 98 -9.26 -8.38 -15.27
CA SER A 98 -9.09 -7.89 -16.63
C SER A 98 -8.48 -6.48 -16.71
N ALA A 99 -8.81 -5.60 -15.75
CA ALA A 99 -8.26 -4.25 -15.73
C ALA A 99 -6.77 -4.22 -15.33
N ILE A 100 -6.37 -5.06 -14.36
CA ILE A 100 -4.97 -5.17 -13.97
C ILE A 100 -4.15 -5.83 -15.08
N ASP A 101 -4.64 -6.95 -15.63
CA ASP A 101 -3.95 -7.70 -16.68
C ASP A 101 -3.69 -6.82 -17.90
N LYS A 102 -4.66 -6.01 -18.32
CA LYS A 102 -4.49 -5.05 -19.41
C LYS A 102 -3.35 -4.05 -19.18
N ILE A 103 -3.08 -3.69 -17.93
CA ILE A 103 -1.96 -2.78 -17.61
C ILE A 103 -0.65 -3.53 -17.64
N ILE A 104 -0.56 -4.69 -16.97
CA ILE A 104 0.71 -5.42 -16.85
C ILE A 104 1.15 -6.08 -18.16
N GLU A 105 0.21 -6.43 -19.04
CA GLU A 105 0.45 -7.01 -20.37
C GLU A 105 0.70 -5.96 -21.45
N ASN A 106 0.67 -4.66 -21.10
CA ASN A 106 0.96 -3.61 -22.07
C ASN A 106 2.40 -3.74 -22.59
N PRO A 107 2.66 -3.72 -23.92
CA PRO A 107 4.00 -3.90 -24.51
C PRO A 107 5.07 -2.96 -23.94
N ARG A 108 4.69 -1.76 -23.46
CA ARG A 108 5.60 -0.82 -22.79
C ARG A 108 6.23 -1.40 -21.52
N PHE A 109 5.66 -2.45 -20.95
CA PHE A 109 6.11 -3.12 -19.72
C PHE A 109 6.62 -4.54 -19.96
N GLU A 110 6.90 -4.93 -21.21
CA GLU A 110 7.32 -6.27 -21.57
C GLU A 110 8.55 -6.76 -20.77
N THR A 111 9.47 -5.86 -20.45
CA THR A 111 10.64 -6.16 -19.62
C THR A 111 10.42 -6.04 -18.11
N ALA A 112 9.24 -5.58 -17.69
CA ALA A 112 8.95 -5.39 -16.29
C ALA A 112 8.57 -6.72 -15.61
N GLN A 113 9.08 -6.91 -14.39
CA GLN A 113 8.67 -8.02 -13.54
C GLN A 113 7.71 -7.46 -12.47
N TRP A 114 6.47 -7.92 -12.54
CA TRP A 114 5.43 -7.51 -11.61
C TRP A 114 5.24 -8.52 -10.49
N GLY A 115 4.97 -8.02 -9.29
CA GLY A 115 4.48 -8.80 -8.17
C GLY A 115 3.33 -8.03 -7.54
N ILE A 116 2.14 -8.60 -7.53
CA ILE A 116 0.91 -7.92 -7.12
C ILE A 116 0.08 -8.87 -6.26
N VAL A 117 -0.41 -8.36 -5.14
CA VAL A 117 -1.43 -9.03 -4.32
C VAL A 117 -2.45 -8.01 -3.88
N VAL A 118 -3.72 -8.36 -3.98
CA VAL A 118 -4.85 -7.57 -3.52
C VAL A 118 -5.76 -8.45 -2.67
N GLU A 119 -5.96 -8.05 -1.43
CA GLU A 119 -6.79 -8.78 -0.47
C GLU A 119 -7.63 -7.79 0.34
N PRO A 120 -8.87 -8.14 0.74
CA PRO A 120 -9.59 -7.42 1.77
C PRO A 120 -8.87 -7.57 3.12
N VAL A 121 -8.96 -6.56 3.98
CA VAL A 121 -8.37 -6.63 5.32
C VAL A 121 -9.06 -7.68 6.18
N ALA A 122 -10.38 -7.70 6.13
CA ALA A 122 -11.21 -8.51 7.03
C ALA A 122 -11.34 -9.99 6.60
N GLU A 123 -11.08 -10.32 5.34
CA GLU A 123 -11.33 -11.65 4.80
C GLU A 123 -10.05 -12.26 4.20
N PRO A 124 -9.87 -13.58 4.28
CA PRO A 124 -8.69 -14.25 3.72
C PRO A 124 -8.80 -14.48 2.20
N THR A 125 -9.73 -13.81 1.52
CA THR A 125 -9.99 -13.99 0.09
C THR A 125 -9.03 -13.15 -0.74
N VAL A 126 -8.27 -13.79 -1.62
CA VAL A 126 -7.43 -13.09 -2.60
C VAL A 126 -8.32 -12.57 -3.74
N LEU A 127 -8.35 -11.26 -3.95
CA LEU A 127 -9.08 -10.63 -5.05
C LEU A 127 -8.28 -10.65 -6.36
N TYR A 128 -6.97 -10.45 -6.25
CA TYR A 128 -6.03 -10.54 -7.37
C TYR A 128 -4.66 -10.95 -6.88
N GLN A 129 -3.96 -11.73 -7.68
CA GLN A 129 -2.55 -12.05 -7.46
C GLN A 129 -1.81 -12.27 -8.78
N HIS A 130 -0.59 -11.76 -8.82
CA HIS A 130 0.37 -12.01 -9.89
C HIS A 130 1.76 -12.11 -9.25
N ASN A 131 2.45 -13.25 -9.43
CA ASN A 131 3.76 -13.48 -8.82
C ASN A 131 3.80 -13.18 -7.30
N ARG A 132 2.75 -13.53 -6.56
CA ARG A 132 2.55 -13.17 -5.14
C ARG A 132 3.73 -13.53 -4.24
N ASP A 133 4.36 -14.68 -4.51
CA ASP A 133 5.45 -15.24 -3.70
C ASP A 133 6.83 -15.04 -4.34
N ARG A 134 6.89 -14.31 -5.46
CA ARG A 134 8.15 -13.98 -6.10
C ARG A 134 8.88 -12.91 -5.29
N ALA A 135 10.10 -13.25 -4.85
CA ALA A 135 10.95 -12.32 -4.11
C ALA A 135 11.49 -11.22 -5.04
N LEU A 136 11.02 -10.00 -4.86
CA LEU A 136 11.41 -8.82 -5.61
C LEU A 136 12.19 -7.83 -4.73
N ILE A 137 12.90 -6.89 -5.37
CA ILE A 137 13.60 -5.81 -4.66
C ILE A 137 12.56 -4.82 -4.13
N PRO A 138 12.39 -4.69 -2.80
CA PRO A 138 11.31 -3.89 -2.22
C PRO A 138 11.60 -2.39 -2.20
N ALA A 139 12.85 -1.98 -2.38
CA ALA A 139 13.31 -0.62 -2.13
C ALA A 139 12.86 -0.14 -0.74
N SER A 140 12.43 1.11 -0.59
CA SER A 140 12.00 1.67 0.70
C SER A 140 10.76 1.01 1.33
N ASN A 141 10.11 0.04 0.68
CA ASN A 141 9.08 -0.76 1.34
C ASN A 141 9.66 -1.66 2.45
N THR A 142 10.98 -1.94 2.42
CA THR A 142 11.72 -2.59 3.51
C THR A 142 11.52 -1.89 4.85
N LYS A 143 11.37 -0.56 4.85
CA LYS A 143 11.15 0.25 6.07
C LYS A 143 9.92 -0.17 6.87
N LEU A 144 8.92 -0.77 6.21
CA LEU A 144 7.74 -1.29 6.90
C LEU A 144 8.09 -2.45 7.83
N LEU A 145 9.03 -3.33 7.43
CA LEU A 145 9.52 -4.40 8.30
C LEU A 145 10.25 -3.82 9.51
N THR A 146 11.15 -2.87 9.26
CA THR A 146 11.94 -2.20 10.31
C THR A 146 11.04 -1.49 11.33
N THR A 147 10.02 -0.76 10.86
CA THR A 147 9.12 0.00 11.74
C THR A 147 8.13 -0.89 12.49
N ALA A 148 7.61 -1.94 11.85
CA ALA A 148 6.75 -2.91 12.51
C ALA A 148 7.51 -3.67 13.61
N ALA A 149 8.75 -4.08 13.36
CA ALA A 149 9.61 -4.71 14.37
C ALA A 149 9.87 -3.77 15.56
N ALA A 150 10.10 -2.47 15.29
CA ALA A 150 10.32 -1.48 16.37
C ALA A 150 9.08 -1.30 17.24
N ILE A 151 7.91 -1.25 16.66
CA ILE A 151 6.63 -1.17 17.39
C ILE A 151 6.46 -2.44 18.23
N ASN A 152 6.61 -3.63 17.63
CA ASN A 152 6.42 -4.88 18.34
C ASN A 152 7.42 -5.05 19.51
N LEU A 153 8.67 -4.64 19.30
CA LEU A 153 9.70 -4.69 20.33
C LEU A 153 9.34 -3.90 21.59
N VAL A 154 8.67 -2.76 21.42
CA VAL A 154 8.31 -1.85 22.53
C VAL A 154 6.93 -2.17 23.09
N SER A 155 6.03 -2.68 22.26
CA SER A 155 4.66 -3.04 22.64
C SER A 155 4.64 -4.05 23.79
N GLY A 156 3.82 -3.79 24.78
CA GLY A 156 3.73 -4.60 25.98
C GLY A 156 4.83 -4.39 27.03
N ARG A 157 5.88 -3.62 26.71
CA ARG A 157 6.95 -3.23 27.66
C ARG A 157 6.72 -1.84 28.25
N VAL A 158 5.94 -1.03 27.57
CA VAL A 158 5.52 0.31 28.03
C VAL A 158 4.01 0.43 27.88
N PRO A 159 3.36 1.29 28.69
CA PRO A 159 1.91 1.50 28.58
C PRO A 159 1.49 2.01 27.20
N GLU A 160 2.26 2.92 26.63
CA GLU A 160 2.03 3.56 25.32
C GLU A 160 3.34 3.70 24.55
N ILE A 161 3.26 3.74 23.21
CA ILE A 161 4.41 4.02 22.37
C ILE A 161 4.96 5.43 22.68
N PRO A 162 6.24 5.59 23.06
CA PRO A 162 6.82 6.88 23.36
C PRO A 162 6.71 7.85 22.17
N VAL A 163 6.39 9.10 22.43
CA VAL A 163 6.29 10.17 21.40
C VAL A 163 7.54 10.24 20.54
N SER A 164 8.72 10.07 21.15
CA SER A 164 9.99 10.06 20.43
C SER A 164 10.11 8.90 19.43
N LEU A 165 9.57 7.73 19.75
CA LEU A 165 9.51 6.61 18.79
C LEU A 165 8.49 6.91 17.69
N HIS A 166 7.30 7.38 18.03
CA HIS A 166 6.29 7.74 17.03
C HIS A 166 6.82 8.76 16.01
N GLN A 167 7.52 9.80 16.46
CA GLN A 167 8.16 10.76 15.55
C GLN A 167 9.19 10.10 14.63
N ARG A 168 10.01 9.16 15.13
CA ARG A 168 10.95 8.39 14.30
C ARG A 168 10.25 7.52 13.25
N LEU A 169 9.13 6.88 13.62
CA LEU A 169 8.33 6.10 12.68
C LEU A 169 7.79 6.98 11.55
N ILE A 170 7.36 8.20 11.85
CA ILE A 170 6.95 9.20 10.85
C ILE A 170 8.11 9.55 9.92
N GLU A 171 9.29 9.84 10.44
CA GLU A 171 10.48 10.11 9.63
C GLU A 171 10.81 8.93 8.69
N VAL A 172 10.79 7.71 9.22
CA VAL A 172 11.10 6.50 8.45
C VAL A 172 10.05 6.21 7.37
N ASN A 173 8.78 6.24 7.72
CA ASN A 173 7.72 5.83 6.81
C ASN A 173 7.19 6.96 5.93
N ARG A 174 6.77 8.09 6.52
CA ARG A 174 6.14 9.21 5.82
C ARG A 174 7.12 9.97 4.95
N HIS A 175 8.31 10.25 5.49
CA HIS A 175 9.36 10.98 4.79
C HIS A 175 10.38 10.05 4.10
N SER A 176 10.26 8.74 4.34
CA SER A 176 11.16 7.72 3.76
C SER A 176 12.64 7.94 4.09
N ASN A 177 12.93 8.45 5.29
CA ASN A 177 14.28 8.77 5.74
C ASN A 177 15.12 7.50 5.90
N ASN A 178 16.20 7.40 5.12
CA ASN A 178 17.07 6.22 5.11
C ASN A 178 17.95 6.16 6.37
N LEU A 179 18.51 7.30 6.77
CA LEU A 179 19.41 7.36 7.94
C LEU A 179 18.66 6.98 9.21
N GLU A 180 17.43 7.48 9.37
CA GLU A 180 16.62 7.15 10.54
C GLU A 180 16.19 5.68 10.54
N ALA A 181 15.95 5.08 9.37
CA ALA A 181 15.64 3.66 9.25
C ALA A 181 16.83 2.78 9.68
N GLU A 182 18.05 3.12 9.27
CA GLU A 182 19.26 2.42 9.70
C GLU A 182 19.51 2.63 11.21
N ALA A 183 19.37 3.86 11.69
CA ALA A 183 19.50 4.15 13.10
C ALA A 183 18.49 3.36 13.96
N LEU A 184 17.26 3.22 13.48
CA LEU A 184 16.23 2.43 14.15
C LEU A 184 16.58 0.95 14.18
N LEU A 185 17.06 0.38 13.07
CA LEU A 185 17.57 -1.00 13.00
C LEU A 185 18.68 -1.23 14.03
N HIS A 186 19.69 -0.35 14.08
CA HIS A 186 20.80 -0.46 15.03
C HIS A 186 20.34 -0.36 16.47
N ARG A 187 19.45 0.55 16.80
CA ARG A 187 18.90 0.73 18.16
C ARG A 187 18.12 -0.47 18.65
N MET A 188 17.50 -1.23 17.75
CA MET A 188 16.84 -2.48 18.10
C MET A 188 17.81 -3.64 18.41
N GLY A 189 19.09 -3.50 18.08
CA GLY A 189 20.09 -4.57 18.20
C GLY A 189 20.39 -5.29 16.89
N GLY A 190 20.06 -4.67 15.75
CA GLY A 190 20.40 -5.15 14.41
C GLY A 190 19.42 -6.15 13.83
N GLN A 191 19.80 -6.74 12.70
CA GLN A 191 18.90 -7.55 11.85
C GLN A 191 18.33 -8.78 12.55
N ASN A 192 19.12 -9.45 13.38
CA ASN A 192 18.66 -10.64 14.11
C ASN A 192 17.49 -10.32 15.03
N ARG A 193 17.55 -9.17 15.70
CA ARG A 193 16.47 -8.73 16.57
C ARG A 193 15.22 -8.36 15.76
N VAL A 194 15.38 -7.66 14.65
CA VAL A 194 14.28 -7.35 13.74
C VAL A 194 13.59 -8.63 13.27
N ASN A 195 14.34 -9.64 12.85
CA ASN A 195 13.79 -10.92 12.42
C ASN A 195 13.00 -11.62 13.54
N GLN A 196 13.48 -11.57 14.78
CA GLN A 196 12.75 -12.13 15.94
C GLN A 196 11.40 -11.42 16.13
N GLU A 197 11.38 -10.10 16.09
CA GLU A 197 10.15 -9.34 16.26
C GLU A 197 9.15 -9.57 15.11
N LEU A 198 9.65 -9.71 13.89
CA LEU A 198 8.81 -10.05 12.72
C LEU A 198 8.25 -11.48 12.82
N MET A 199 9.01 -12.44 13.35
CA MET A 199 8.48 -13.77 13.64
C MET A 199 7.37 -13.73 14.70
N HIS A 200 7.51 -12.92 15.75
CA HIS A 200 6.43 -12.71 16.74
C HIS A 200 5.17 -12.10 16.09
N LEU A 201 5.31 -11.30 15.03
CA LEU A 201 4.20 -10.82 14.22
C LEU A 201 3.64 -11.86 13.22
N GLY A 202 4.19 -13.07 13.21
CA GLY A 202 3.75 -14.19 12.37
C GLY A 202 4.38 -14.24 10.98
N LEU A 203 5.44 -13.47 10.71
CA LEU A 203 6.19 -13.59 9.47
C LEU A 203 7.19 -14.74 9.59
N ARG A 204 7.31 -15.54 8.52
CA ARG A 204 8.32 -16.61 8.47
C ARG A 204 9.67 -16.04 8.04
N ALA A 205 10.73 -16.34 8.79
CA ALA A 205 12.06 -15.81 8.53
C ALA A 205 12.60 -16.13 7.13
N GLU A 206 12.27 -17.33 6.61
CA GLU A 206 12.65 -17.79 5.28
C GLU A 206 11.87 -17.15 4.14
N SER A 207 10.81 -16.42 4.42
CA SER A 207 9.94 -15.85 3.38
C SER A 207 10.48 -14.55 2.80
N TYR A 208 11.53 -13.96 3.37
CA TYR A 208 12.12 -12.70 2.89
C TYR A 208 13.61 -12.63 3.24
N VAL A 209 14.32 -11.73 2.56
CA VAL A 209 15.69 -11.33 2.91
C VAL A 209 15.69 -9.83 3.13
N GLN A 210 16.03 -9.42 4.36
CA GLN A 210 16.26 -8.03 4.73
C GLN A 210 17.71 -7.88 5.18
N VAL A 211 18.50 -7.03 4.52
CA VAL A 211 19.93 -6.81 4.80
C VAL A 211 20.18 -5.45 5.44
N ASP A 212 19.28 -4.49 5.26
CA ASP A 212 19.36 -3.15 5.81
C ASP A 212 18.00 -2.66 6.33
N GLY A 213 17.98 -1.58 7.06
CA GLY A 213 16.76 -1.00 7.58
C GLY A 213 16.01 -0.13 6.57
N SER A 214 16.72 0.41 5.59
CA SER A 214 16.22 1.44 4.67
C SER A 214 15.70 0.90 3.35
N GLY A 215 16.18 -0.26 2.90
CA GLY A 215 15.87 -0.83 1.59
C GLY A 215 16.75 -0.30 0.46
N LEU A 216 17.90 0.31 0.78
CA LEU A 216 18.87 0.75 -0.23
C LEU A 216 19.62 -0.43 -0.86
N SER A 217 19.85 -1.49 -0.09
CA SER A 217 20.52 -2.68 -0.57
C SER A 217 19.69 -3.39 -1.64
N ARG A 218 20.32 -3.66 -2.78
CA ARG A 218 19.74 -4.48 -3.83
C ARG A 218 19.68 -5.97 -3.49
N SER A 219 20.25 -6.37 -2.35
CA SER A 219 20.17 -7.74 -1.84
C SER A 219 18.91 -8.00 -1.03
N ASN A 220 18.15 -6.96 -0.66
CA ASN A 220 16.83 -7.16 -0.09
C ASN A 220 15.91 -7.90 -1.07
N ARG A 221 15.17 -8.89 -0.57
CA ARG A 221 14.20 -9.68 -1.32
C ARG A 221 12.94 -9.87 -0.50
N ILE A 222 11.83 -9.32 -0.93
CA ILE A 222 10.56 -9.43 -0.21
C ILE A 222 9.45 -9.74 -1.21
N PRO A 223 8.74 -10.87 -1.06
CA PRO A 223 7.55 -11.15 -1.84
C PRO A 223 6.39 -10.21 -1.48
N PRO A 224 5.50 -9.93 -2.43
CA PRO A 224 4.24 -9.22 -2.15
C PRO A 224 3.42 -9.84 -1.02
N SER A 225 3.34 -11.17 -0.96
CA SER A 225 2.62 -11.90 0.09
C SER A 225 3.16 -11.63 1.50
N THR A 226 4.47 -11.50 1.65
CA THR A 226 5.09 -11.17 2.94
C THR A 226 4.69 -9.77 3.40
N LEU A 227 4.67 -8.80 2.49
CA LEU A 227 4.25 -7.43 2.80
C LEU A 227 2.76 -7.35 3.17
N ILE A 228 1.90 -8.09 2.47
CA ILE A 228 0.47 -8.20 2.83
C ILE A 228 0.31 -8.83 4.22
N SER A 229 1.05 -9.89 4.51
CA SER A 229 1.02 -10.54 5.83
C SER A 229 1.43 -9.57 6.94
N LEU A 230 2.46 -8.75 6.69
CA LEU A 230 2.88 -7.69 7.62
C LEU A 230 1.78 -6.68 7.87
N LEU A 231 1.16 -6.14 6.81
CA LEU A 231 0.09 -5.16 6.96
C LEU A 231 -1.10 -5.74 7.73
N LYS A 232 -1.49 -7.00 7.47
CA LYS A 232 -2.54 -7.68 8.22
C LYS A 232 -2.17 -7.91 9.69
N ALA A 233 -0.91 -8.21 9.97
CA ALA A 233 -0.42 -8.34 11.34
C ALA A 233 -0.51 -7.00 12.06
N MET A 234 -0.07 -5.91 11.44
CA MET A 234 -0.13 -4.57 12.01
C MET A 234 -1.56 -4.04 12.16
N GLU A 235 -2.47 -4.39 11.26
CA GLU A 235 -3.90 -4.03 11.39
C GLU A 235 -4.54 -4.64 12.66
N ARG A 236 -4.09 -5.80 13.08
CA ARG A 236 -4.58 -6.49 14.29
C ARG A 236 -3.76 -6.18 15.53
N HIS A 237 -2.63 -5.49 15.34
CA HIS A 237 -1.72 -5.18 16.43
C HIS A 237 -2.31 -4.11 17.35
N ARG A 238 -2.13 -4.21 18.66
CA ARG A 238 -2.63 -3.22 19.63
C ARG A 238 -2.16 -1.79 19.34
N GLU A 239 -0.95 -1.64 18.78
CA GLU A 239 -0.35 -0.36 18.39
C GLU A 239 -0.45 -0.14 16.85
N GLY A 240 -1.38 -0.79 16.20
CA GLY A 240 -1.54 -0.72 14.74
C GLY A 240 -1.83 0.69 14.25
N GLU A 241 -2.57 1.49 15.02
CA GLU A 241 -2.85 2.89 14.69
C GLU A 241 -1.55 3.72 14.62
N VAL A 242 -0.59 3.50 15.53
CA VAL A 242 0.71 4.19 15.49
C VAL A 242 1.47 3.86 14.20
N PHE A 243 1.45 2.59 13.79
CA PHE A 243 2.04 2.19 12.51
C PHE A 243 1.34 2.87 11.33
N TYR A 244 0.02 2.84 11.32
CA TYR A 244 -0.80 3.40 10.26
C TYR A 244 -0.62 4.91 10.13
N ASP A 245 -0.63 5.65 11.25
CA ASP A 245 -0.43 7.09 11.29
C ASP A 245 0.97 7.52 10.83
N SER A 246 1.96 6.64 10.94
CA SER A 246 3.31 6.92 10.46
C SER A 246 3.42 6.93 8.93
N LEU A 247 2.45 6.34 8.21
CA LEU A 247 2.48 6.22 6.76
C LEU A 247 2.17 7.56 6.04
N PRO A 248 2.68 7.76 4.83
CA PRO A 248 2.21 8.84 3.96
C PRO A 248 0.76 8.63 3.55
N ILE A 249 0.04 9.76 3.40
CA ILE A 249 -1.38 9.78 3.03
C ILE A 249 -1.53 10.32 1.61
N ALA A 250 -2.25 9.60 0.77
CA ALA A 250 -2.50 9.95 -0.61
C ALA A 250 -3.11 11.36 -0.75
N GLY A 251 -2.50 12.20 -1.58
CA GLY A 251 -2.92 13.57 -1.85
C GLY A 251 -2.82 14.54 -0.67
N VAL A 252 -2.20 14.12 0.46
CA VAL A 252 -2.16 14.93 1.70
C VAL A 252 -0.73 15.18 2.17
N ASN A 253 0.06 14.14 2.43
CA ASN A 253 1.38 14.30 3.03
C ASN A 253 2.43 13.28 2.55
N GLY A 254 3.66 13.47 3.01
CA GLY A 254 4.77 12.57 2.78
C GLY A 254 5.05 12.29 1.31
N THR A 255 5.49 11.08 1.01
CA THR A 255 5.85 10.67 -0.36
C THR A 255 4.64 10.47 -1.28
N LEU A 256 3.42 10.50 -0.75
CA LEU A 256 2.17 10.42 -1.51
C LEU A 256 1.47 11.78 -1.68
N ARG A 257 2.05 12.88 -1.18
CA ARG A 257 1.41 14.22 -1.18
C ARG A 257 0.91 14.66 -2.56
N ASN A 258 1.67 14.38 -3.60
CA ASN A 258 1.36 14.79 -4.97
C ASN A 258 0.74 13.65 -5.82
N ARG A 259 0.40 12.53 -5.17
CA ARG A 259 -0.20 11.36 -5.84
C ARG A 259 -1.64 11.18 -5.39
N PHE A 260 -2.51 10.72 -6.28
CA PHE A 260 -3.94 10.47 -6.01
C PHE A 260 -4.76 11.70 -5.62
N GLN A 261 -4.28 12.92 -5.95
CA GLN A 261 -5.07 14.14 -5.78
C GLN A 261 -6.31 14.10 -6.68
N ASN A 262 -7.42 14.62 -6.18
CA ASN A 262 -8.72 14.62 -6.88
C ASN A 262 -9.25 13.23 -7.24
N THR A 263 -8.79 12.19 -6.55
CA THR A 263 -9.29 10.82 -6.67
C THR A 263 -10.03 10.40 -5.39
N ARG A 264 -10.74 9.27 -5.45
CA ARG A 264 -11.41 8.69 -4.27
C ARG A 264 -10.43 8.24 -3.18
N LEU A 265 -9.15 8.12 -3.52
CA LEU A 265 -8.09 7.67 -2.59
C LEU A 265 -7.50 8.81 -1.79
N GLN A 266 -7.72 10.06 -2.19
CA GLN A 266 -7.21 11.21 -1.46
C GLN A 266 -7.71 11.21 -0.02
N GLY A 267 -6.77 11.27 0.91
CA GLY A 267 -7.03 11.23 2.35
C GLY A 267 -7.37 9.87 2.94
N LYS A 268 -7.54 8.83 2.10
CA LYS A 268 -7.98 7.49 2.54
C LYS A 268 -6.92 6.41 2.39
N LEU A 269 -6.07 6.52 1.38
CA LEU A 269 -4.98 5.58 1.18
C LEU A 269 -3.79 5.99 2.01
N HIS A 270 -3.40 5.14 2.94
CA HIS A 270 -2.15 5.21 3.68
C HIS A 270 -1.18 4.17 3.11
N GLY A 271 0.00 4.58 2.65
CA GLY A 271 0.85 3.63 1.96
C GLY A 271 2.30 4.05 1.86
N LYS A 272 3.18 3.06 1.78
CA LYS A 272 4.62 3.27 1.60
C LYS A 272 5.00 3.14 0.13
N THR A 273 5.80 4.08 -0.34
CA THR A 273 6.43 4.03 -1.65
C THR A 273 7.84 3.49 -1.56
N GLY A 274 8.27 2.76 -2.57
CA GLY A 274 9.64 2.31 -2.76
C GLY A 274 10.10 2.65 -4.18
N THR A 275 11.28 3.24 -4.32
CA THR A 275 11.88 3.53 -5.62
C THR A 275 13.39 3.33 -5.53
N LEU A 276 13.92 2.53 -6.43
CA LEU A 276 15.34 2.40 -6.73
C LEU A 276 15.52 2.45 -8.25
N ARG A 277 16.75 2.75 -8.71
CA ARG A 277 17.04 2.68 -10.14
C ARG A 277 16.70 1.28 -10.66
N GLY A 278 15.77 1.19 -11.61
CA GLY A 278 15.28 -0.07 -12.18
C GLY A 278 14.20 -0.79 -11.38
N GLY A 279 13.55 -0.13 -10.41
CA GLY A 279 12.42 -0.72 -9.69
C GLY A 279 11.61 0.30 -8.92
N ALA A 280 10.31 0.09 -8.88
CA ALA A 280 9.38 0.89 -8.08
C ALA A 280 8.30 -0.01 -7.48
N GLY A 281 7.75 0.40 -6.35
CA GLY A 281 6.66 -0.31 -5.72
C GLY A 281 5.85 0.61 -4.80
N THR A 282 4.62 0.24 -4.56
CA THR A 282 3.76 0.87 -3.56
C THR A 282 2.99 -0.21 -2.83
N ILE A 283 2.91 -0.06 -1.53
CA ILE A 283 2.11 -0.91 -0.66
C ILE A 283 1.29 -0.01 0.26
N GLY A 284 0.07 -0.38 0.55
CA GLY A 284 -0.75 0.42 1.45
C GLY A 284 -2.06 -0.23 1.84
N ILE A 285 -2.77 0.47 2.72
CA ILE A 285 -4.10 0.17 3.20
C ILE A 285 -5.00 1.34 2.83
N SER A 286 -6.13 1.06 2.20
CA SER A 286 -7.23 2.02 2.08
C SER A 286 -8.23 1.74 3.19
N ARG A 287 -8.49 2.74 4.04
CA ARG A 287 -9.58 2.76 5.01
C ARG A 287 -10.66 3.73 4.54
N GLN A 288 -11.90 3.41 4.78
CA GLN A 288 -13.04 4.27 4.41
C GLN A 288 -13.44 5.20 5.55
#